data_97c81d55f94a3f8a622aa592fbd1da09
#
_entry.id   97c81d55f94a3f8a622aa592fbd1da09
#
_cell.length_a   1.000
_cell.length_b   1.000
_cell.length_c   1.000
_cell.angle_alpha   90.00
_cell.angle_beta   90.00
_cell.angle_gamma   90.00
#
_symmetry.space_group_name_H-M   'P 1'
#
loop_
_entity.id
_entity.type
_entity.pdbx_description
1 polymer ?
#
loop_
_entity_poly.entity_id
_entity_poly.type
_entity_poly.pdbx_seq_one_letter_code
_entity_poly.pdbx_strand_id
1 'polypeptide(L)'
;RVMNEIVQYNQSLNARLYKKGYETDYNDTVSMVQLAANKYTSIKVKKARGINKKIIIKGSVGFQPNILMSVEDGFRGTIILENVSLAGERGIPCIDIGKKCNVNLQITGENELRTGGIRVPDSSVLTVVGDGNLTINLNSGKYFGIGNSLDEYHGELDFYQDGGIIINANGMKGIGIGSGLGGVINIKRGHYEFDMKGQEGACIGSVNGDSELFIEYCDMDIYSGISNGTIIGSVNGDADIKLENISAKLQGAGNVITGIGTIAGNSCMVRLENVNISSNIRAKECYGIGCRAGRTDIYIGYAAVKSVVQGKSAVAFGNSVMSAKLYCSNADVGTNAVTEFNSDIGALEKNIQLENGRAEFILNGQEVKRQILAARL
;
A
#
# COMPACT_ATOMS: atom_id res chain seq x y z
N ARG A 1 -48.66 17.41 16.41
CA ARG A 1 -48.88 17.55 14.95
C ARG A 1 -47.80 18.44 14.34
N VAL A 2 -47.67 19.69 14.80
CA VAL A 2 -46.66 20.66 14.30
C VAL A 2 -45.21 20.13 14.41
N MET A 3 -44.86 19.49 15.51
CA MET A 3 -43.53 18.88 15.67
C MET A 3 -43.23 17.78 14.64
N ASN A 4 -44.22 16.94 14.35
CA ASN A 4 -44.06 15.90 13.32
C ASN A 4 -43.95 16.49 11.91
N GLU A 5 -44.65 17.58 11.61
CA GLU A 5 -44.53 18.29 10.33
C GLU A 5 -43.18 18.97 10.18
N ILE A 6 -42.59 19.53 11.26
CA ILE A 6 -41.25 20.12 11.27
C ILE A 6 -40.18 19.02 11.09
N VAL A 7 -40.34 17.88 11.75
CA VAL A 7 -39.40 16.73 11.59
C VAL A 7 -39.46 16.16 10.18
N GLN A 8 -40.65 16.00 9.61
CA GLN A 8 -40.83 15.57 8.22
C GLN A 8 -40.31 16.60 7.20
N TYR A 9 -40.50 17.89 7.45
CA TYR A 9 -39.93 18.95 6.62
C TYR A 9 -38.40 18.96 6.67
N ASN A 10 -37.82 18.85 7.85
CA ASN A 10 -36.36 18.78 8.02
C ASN A 10 -35.77 17.49 7.41
N GLN A 11 -36.45 16.35 7.52
CA GLN A 11 -36.07 15.12 6.85
C GLN A 11 -36.18 15.25 5.32
N SER A 12 -37.21 15.88 4.79
CA SER A 12 -37.36 16.10 3.36
C SER A 12 -36.39 17.14 2.82
N LEU A 13 -36.04 18.16 3.60
CA LEU A 13 -35.05 19.16 3.26
C LEU A 13 -33.63 18.54 3.27
N ASN A 14 -33.34 17.76 4.28
CA ASN A 14 -32.08 16.97 4.35
C ASN A 14 -32.01 15.99 3.18
N ALA A 15 -33.06 15.25 2.87
CA ALA A 15 -33.09 14.35 1.71
C ALA A 15 -32.95 15.10 0.37
N ARG A 16 -33.43 16.32 0.24
CA ARG A 16 -33.21 17.17 -0.95
C ARG A 16 -31.80 17.74 -1.00
N LEU A 17 -31.21 18.12 0.14
CA LEU A 17 -29.82 18.56 0.23
C LEU A 17 -28.85 17.41 -0.05
N TYR A 18 -29.15 16.20 0.42
CA TYR A 18 -28.37 14.99 0.19
C TYR A 18 -28.48 14.42 -1.23
N LYS A 19 -29.37 14.91 -2.06
CA LYS A 19 -29.54 14.48 -3.47
C LYS A 19 -28.87 15.41 -4.49
N LYS A 20 -28.21 16.49 -4.09
CA LYS A 20 -27.50 17.37 -5.01
C LYS A 20 -26.18 16.75 -5.45
N GLY A 21 -26.21 15.99 -6.55
CA GLY A 21 -25.00 15.54 -7.25
C GLY A 21 -24.50 16.61 -8.22
N TYR A 22 -23.21 16.72 -8.36
CA TYR A 22 -22.58 17.40 -9.49
C TYR A 22 -22.19 16.36 -10.54
N GLU A 23 -22.56 16.60 -11.79
CA GLU A 23 -22.08 15.79 -12.92
C GLU A 23 -21.28 16.68 -13.86
N THR A 24 -20.12 16.18 -14.34
CA THR A 24 -19.36 16.88 -15.37
C THR A 24 -20.07 16.79 -16.71
N ASP A 25 -20.02 17.85 -17.51
CA ASP A 25 -20.62 17.81 -18.85
C ASP A 25 -19.86 16.84 -19.76
N TYR A 26 -20.60 16.01 -20.48
CA TYR A 26 -20.03 15.05 -21.44
C TYR A 26 -19.30 15.74 -22.60
N ASN A 27 -19.75 16.92 -23.01
CA ASN A 27 -19.16 17.68 -24.13
C ASN A 27 -17.95 18.53 -23.72
N ASP A 28 -17.80 18.79 -22.40
CA ASP A 28 -16.68 19.59 -21.92
C ASP A 28 -15.38 18.77 -21.88
N THR A 29 -14.31 19.32 -22.43
CA THR A 29 -12.96 18.78 -22.29
C THR A 29 -12.30 19.21 -20.98
N VAL A 30 -12.71 20.35 -20.42
CA VAL A 30 -12.25 20.85 -19.12
C VAL A 30 -13.46 21.22 -18.27
N SER A 31 -13.52 20.73 -17.06
CA SER A 31 -14.53 21.08 -16.07
C SER A 31 -13.88 21.46 -14.73
N MET A 32 -14.47 22.40 -14.01
CA MET A 32 -13.99 22.81 -12.69
C MET A 32 -15.12 22.77 -11.69
N VAL A 33 -14.88 22.18 -10.53
CA VAL A 33 -15.80 22.13 -9.40
C VAL A 33 -15.13 22.76 -8.20
N GLN A 34 -15.73 23.82 -7.67
CA GLN A 34 -15.37 24.37 -6.37
C GLN A 34 -16.26 23.72 -5.31
N LEU A 35 -15.66 22.97 -4.38
CA LEU A 35 -16.38 22.45 -3.23
C LEU A 35 -16.69 23.59 -2.26
N ALA A 36 -17.97 23.76 -1.95
CA ALA A 36 -18.44 24.75 -0.99
C ALA A 36 -19.39 24.07 0.00
N ALA A 37 -19.54 24.67 1.19
CA ALA A 37 -20.39 24.12 2.25
C ALA A 37 -21.79 23.77 1.72
N ASN A 38 -22.22 22.53 1.93
CA ASN A 38 -23.55 22.02 1.66
C ASN A 38 -24.06 22.16 0.21
N LYS A 39 -23.18 22.37 -0.76
CA LYS A 39 -23.57 22.51 -2.15
C LYS A 39 -23.76 21.16 -2.85
N TYR A 40 -22.86 20.19 -2.61
CA TYR A 40 -22.88 18.88 -3.23
C TYR A 40 -22.77 17.77 -2.19
N THR A 41 -23.35 16.61 -2.52
CA THR A 41 -23.19 15.36 -1.75
C THR A 41 -22.49 14.28 -2.57
N SER A 42 -22.46 14.44 -3.89
CA SER A 42 -21.76 13.55 -4.81
C SER A 42 -21.21 14.29 -6.01
N ILE A 43 -20.13 13.77 -6.56
CA ILE A 43 -19.53 14.21 -7.81
C ILE A 43 -19.49 13.01 -8.75
N LYS A 44 -20.09 13.15 -9.93
CA LYS A 44 -20.00 12.16 -10.99
C LYS A 44 -19.16 12.71 -12.13
N VAL A 45 -18.01 12.09 -12.33
CA VAL A 45 -17.11 12.41 -13.44
C VAL A 45 -17.51 11.58 -14.65
N LYS A 46 -18.13 12.21 -15.64
CA LYS A 46 -18.54 11.58 -16.89
C LYS A 46 -17.41 11.52 -17.90
N LYS A 47 -17.38 10.48 -18.71
CA LYS A 47 -16.49 10.42 -19.87
C LYS A 47 -16.82 11.54 -20.84
N ALA A 48 -15.82 12.13 -21.52
CA ALA A 48 -16.01 13.11 -22.56
C ALA A 48 -16.11 12.45 -23.94
N ARG A 49 -16.63 13.17 -24.92
CA ARG A 49 -16.45 12.87 -26.33
C ARG A 49 -14.96 13.05 -26.68
N GLY A 50 -14.25 11.96 -26.90
CA GLY A 50 -12.83 11.99 -27.17
C GLY A 50 -11.97 11.68 -25.96
N ILE A 51 -10.69 11.88 -26.11
CA ILE A 51 -9.63 11.60 -25.14
C ILE A 51 -9.22 12.87 -24.40
N ASN A 52 -8.69 12.69 -23.16
CA ASN A 52 -8.07 13.74 -22.36
C ASN A 52 -9.00 14.78 -21.74
N LYS A 53 -10.13 14.31 -21.21
CA LYS A 53 -10.92 15.16 -20.31
C LYS A 53 -10.09 15.57 -19.08
N LYS A 54 -10.21 16.82 -18.68
CA LYS A 54 -9.61 17.37 -17.46
C LYS A 54 -10.70 17.84 -16.52
N ILE A 55 -10.73 17.33 -15.32
CA ILE A 55 -11.60 17.80 -14.24
C ILE A 55 -10.77 18.34 -13.09
N ILE A 56 -11.06 19.54 -12.64
CA ILE A 56 -10.39 20.20 -11.52
C ILE A 56 -11.39 20.26 -10.36
N ILE A 57 -11.05 19.64 -9.26
CA ILE A 57 -11.83 19.66 -8.02
C ILE A 57 -11.05 20.48 -7.00
N LYS A 58 -11.61 21.62 -6.60
CA LYS A 58 -10.99 22.51 -5.63
C LYS A 58 -11.75 22.46 -4.31
N GLY A 59 -11.03 22.24 -3.25
CA GLY A 59 -11.51 22.34 -1.89
C GLY A 59 -10.96 23.59 -1.19
N SER A 60 -11.13 23.61 0.12
CA SER A 60 -10.51 24.60 1.01
C SER A 60 -9.95 23.86 2.22
N VAL A 61 -8.76 24.24 2.64
CA VAL A 61 -8.14 23.67 3.83
C VAL A 61 -9.09 23.81 5.03
N GLY A 62 -9.32 22.70 5.74
CA GLY A 62 -10.23 22.65 6.88
C GLY A 62 -11.73 22.47 6.53
N PHE A 63 -12.11 22.57 5.28
CA PHE A 63 -13.47 22.23 4.84
C PHE A 63 -13.57 20.75 4.52
N GLN A 64 -14.40 20.01 5.27
CA GLN A 64 -14.51 18.55 5.22
C GLN A 64 -15.95 18.10 4.91
N PRO A 65 -16.42 18.23 3.68
CA PRO A 65 -17.76 17.82 3.29
C PRO A 65 -17.88 16.29 3.21
N ASN A 66 -19.10 15.78 3.40
CA ASN A 66 -19.43 14.38 3.13
C ASN A 66 -19.79 14.22 1.65
N ILE A 67 -18.78 14.05 0.81
CA ILE A 67 -18.93 13.92 -0.64
C ILE A 67 -18.24 12.65 -1.11
N LEU A 68 -18.93 11.87 -1.94
CA LEU A 68 -18.39 10.75 -2.69
C LEU A 68 -18.18 11.16 -4.16
N MET A 69 -17.13 10.65 -4.76
CA MET A 69 -16.83 10.82 -6.17
C MET A 69 -16.91 9.49 -6.91
N SER A 70 -17.62 9.47 -8.03
CA SER A 70 -17.64 8.34 -8.96
C SER A 70 -17.14 8.75 -10.33
N VAL A 71 -16.42 7.85 -11.00
CA VAL A 71 -15.90 8.04 -12.35
C VAL A 71 -16.58 7.04 -13.27
N GLU A 72 -17.21 7.56 -14.33
CA GLU A 72 -17.99 6.76 -15.28
C GLU A 72 -17.09 5.78 -16.03
N ASP A 73 -17.63 4.60 -16.33
CA ASP A 73 -16.95 3.56 -17.12
C ASP A 73 -16.40 4.12 -18.45
N GLY A 74 -15.16 3.77 -18.74
CA GLY A 74 -14.48 4.22 -19.96
C GLY A 74 -13.97 5.67 -19.93
N PHE A 75 -13.96 6.32 -18.76
CA PHE A 75 -13.33 7.64 -18.61
C PHE A 75 -11.83 7.57 -18.94
N ARG A 76 -11.36 8.56 -19.69
CA ARG A 76 -9.93 8.76 -19.96
C ARG A 76 -9.57 10.22 -19.76
N GLY A 77 -8.69 10.50 -18.84
CA GLY A 77 -8.31 11.87 -18.57
C GLY A 77 -7.67 12.11 -17.22
N THR A 78 -7.61 13.38 -16.86
CA THR A 78 -6.96 13.85 -15.64
C THR A 78 -7.99 14.38 -14.65
N ILE A 79 -7.92 13.91 -13.42
CA ILE A 79 -8.65 14.46 -12.28
C ILE A 79 -7.62 15.15 -11.37
N ILE A 80 -7.80 16.43 -11.12
CA ILE A 80 -6.94 17.21 -10.24
C ILE A 80 -7.67 17.43 -8.93
N LEU A 81 -7.07 17.01 -7.83
CA LEU A 81 -7.50 17.32 -6.47
C LEU A 81 -6.62 18.43 -5.91
N GLU A 82 -7.23 19.56 -5.56
CA GLU A 82 -6.54 20.71 -4.99
C GLU A 82 -7.16 21.08 -3.64
N ASN A 83 -6.50 20.72 -2.55
CA ASN A 83 -6.97 20.91 -1.16
C ASN A 83 -8.36 20.31 -0.90
N VAL A 84 -8.60 19.10 -1.40
CA VAL A 84 -9.91 18.43 -1.36
C VAL A 84 -9.98 17.48 -0.18
N SER A 85 -11.09 17.54 0.56
CA SER A 85 -11.46 16.50 1.51
C SER A 85 -12.75 15.82 1.06
N LEU A 86 -12.71 14.50 0.94
CA LEU A 86 -13.89 13.67 0.63
C LEU A 86 -14.17 12.74 1.79
N ALA A 87 -15.44 12.47 2.02
CA ALA A 87 -15.88 11.44 2.96
C ALA A 87 -17.26 10.91 2.56
N GLY A 88 -17.51 9.68 2.91
CA GLY A 88 -18.78 9.04 2.68
C GLY A 88 -19.11 8.05 3.77
N GLU A 89 -19.85 7.02 3.42
CA GLU A 89 -20.21 5.94 4.32
C GLU A 89 -19.03 5.00 4.57
N ARG A 90 -19.01 4.40 5.74
CA ARG A 90 -18.01 3.47 6.19
C ARG A 90 -17.93 2.25 5.26
N GLY A 91 -16.75 1.93 4.76
CA GLY A 91 -16.52 0.81 3.86
C GLY A 91 -16.85 1.07 2.39
N ILE A 92 -17.31 2.29 2.05
CA ILE A 92 -17.52 2.72 0.67
C ILE A 92 -16.33 3.56 0.23
N PRO A 93 -15.75 3.36 -0.98
CA PRO A 93 -14.65 4.18 -1.46
C PRO A 93 -15.09 5.65 -1.63
N CYS A 94 -14.25 6.58 -1.21
CA CYS A 94 -14.48 8.01 -1.46
C CYS A 94 -14.39 8.34 -2.94
N ILE A 95 -13.52 7.63 -3.67
CA ILE A 95 -13.35 7.75 -5.12
C ILE A 95 -13.57 6.36 -5.73
N ASP A 96 -14.65 6.21 -6.47
CA ASP A 96 -15.02 4.97 -7.13
C ASP A 96 -14.78 5.08 -8.64
N ILE A 97 -13.67 4.50 -9.12
CA ILE A 97 -13.33 4.49 -10.52
C ILE A 97 -14.10 3.36 -11.21
N GLY A 98 -14.76 3.71 -12.33
CA GLY A 98 -15.48 2.76 -13.16
C GLY A 98 -14.57 1.81 -13.93
N LYS A 99 -15.18 0.89 -14.68
CA LYS A 99 -14.46 -0.09 -15.50
C LYS A 99 -13.87 0.55 -16.76
N LYS A 100 -12.76 -0.02 -17.25
CA LYS A 100 -12.09 0.42 -18.48
C LYS A 100 -11.70 1.89 -18.49
N CYS A 101 -11.42 2.44 -17.32
CA CYS A 101 -10.94 3.81 -17.14
C CYS A 101 -9.41 3.88 -17.28
N ASN A 102 -8.93 5.05 -17.71
CA ASN A 102 -7.52 5.42 -17.60
C ASN A 102 -7.47 6.82 -16.96
N VAL A 103 -7.16 6.85 -15.67
CA VAL A 103 -7.24 8.04 -14.84
C VAL A 103 -5.86 8.50 -14.44
N ASN A 104 -5.50 9.73 -14.80
CA ASN A 104 -4.42 10.47 -14.16
C ASN A 104 -5.01 11.23 -12.96
N LEU A 105 -4.64 10.85 -11.75
CA LEU A 105 -5.03 11.55 -10.53
C LEU A 105 -3.88 12.47 -10.10
N GLN A 106 -4.03 13.75 -10.33
CA GLN A 106 -3.05 14.75 -9.93
C GLN A 106 -3.38 15.30 -8.55
N ILE A 107 -2.46 15.18 -7.63
CA ILE A 107 -2.57 15.64 -6.25
C ILE A 107 -1.83 16.97 -6.10
N THR A 108 -2.53 18.01 -5.67
CA THR A 108 -1.97 19.34 -5.43
C THR A 108 -2.43 19.85 -4.07
N GLY A 109 -1.51 20.34 -3.24
CA GLY A 109 -1.79 20.79 -1.88
C GLY A 109 -2.13 19.62 -0.94
N GLU A 110 -2.96 19.87 0.05
CA GLU A 110 -3.31 18.91 1.09
C GLU A 110 -4.68 18.29 0.82
N ASN A 111 -4.71 16.98 0.58
CA ASN A 111 -5.93 16.26 0.26
C ASN A 111 -6.19 15.15 1.26
N GLU A 112 -7.44 14.87 1.55
CA GLU A 112 -7.85 13.87 2.53
C GLU A 112 -9.04 13.04 2.04
N LEU A 113 -8.96 11.72 2.20
CA LEU A 113 -10.08 10.81 2.06
C LEU A 113 -10.41 10.22 3.42
N ARG A 114 -11.65 10.40 3.87
CA ARG A 114 -12.12 9.93 5.18
C ARG A 114 -13.14 8.81 5.02
N THR A 115 -12.95 7.72 5.76
CA THR A 115 -13.83 6.54 5.80
C THR A 115 -13.77 5.57 4.63
N GLY A 116 -13.23 5.97 3.49
CA GLY A 116 -13.04 5.13 2.32
C GLY A 116 -11.85 5.58 1.48
N GLY A 117 -11.33 4.71 0.66
CA GLY A 117 -10.18 4.96 -0.22
C GLY A 117 -10.56 5.17 -1.69
N ILE A 118 -9.69 4.74 -2.59
CA ILE A 118 -9.85 4.83 -4.04
C ILE A 118 -10.01 3.42 -4.60
N ARG A 119 -11.17 3.11 -5.19
CA ARG A 119 -11.39 1.85 -5.88
C ARG A 119 -10.93 1.94 -7.34
N VAL A 120 -10.12 0.98 -7.74
CA VAL A 120 -9.60 0.82 -9.10
C VAL A 120 -9.89 -0.62 -9.54
N PRO A 121 -10.92 -0.87 -10.33
CA PRO A 121 -11.23 -2.23 -10.79
C PRO A 121 -10.18 -2.77 -11.76
N ASP A 122 -10.10 -4.07 -11.89
CA ASP A 122 -9.09 -4.82 -12.66
C ASP A 122 -8.89 -4.38 -14.12
N SER A 123 -9.93 -3.84 -14.72
CA SER A 123 -9.90 -3.37 -16.12
C SER A 123 -9.46 -1.91 -16.28
N SER A 124 -9.06 -1.25 -15.21
CA SER A 124 -8.74 0.17 -15.17
C SER A 124 -7.29 0.44 -14.79
N VAL A 125 -6.82 1.62 -15.14
CA VAL A 125 -5.48 2.11 -14.80
C VAL A 125 -5.63 3.41 -14.00
N LEU A 126 -4.95 3.48 -12.86
CA LEU A 126 -4.80 4.69 -12.08
C LEU A 126 -3.34 5.10 -12.07
N THR A 127 -3.05 6.30 -12.54
CA THR A 127 -1.74 6.92 -12.41
C THR A 127 -1.84 8.11 -11.45
N VAL A 128 -1.13 8.05 -10.34
CA VAL A 128 -1.08 9.14 -9.36
C VAL A 128 0.14 10.00 -9.61
N VAL A 129 -0.06 11.30 -9.74
CA VAL A 129 0.99 12.29 -10.04
C VAL A 129 0.81 13.54 -9.16
N GLY A 130 1.79 14.45 -9.19
CA GLY A 130 1.72 15.72 -8.49
C GLY A 130 2.67 15.83 -7.31
N ASP A 131 2.67 16.98 -6.67
CA ASP A 131 3.57 17.35 -5.56
C ASP A 131 2.84 17.52 -4.23
N GLY A 132 1.52 17.37 -4.22
CA GLY A 132 0.69 17.45 -3.02
C GLY A 132 0.65 16.16 -2.22
N ASN A 133 0.03 16.24 -1.05
CA ASN A 133 -0.17 15.11 -0.14
C ASN A 133 -1.59 14.57 -0.24
N LEU A 134 -1.72 13.26 -0.11
CA LEU A 134 -2.99 12.56 0.01
C LEU A 134 -2.99 11.72 1.29
N THR A 135 -3.80 12.12 2.25
CA THR A 135 -4.04 11.36 3.48
C THR A 135 -5.32 10.55 3.36
N ILE A 136 -5.24 9.26 3.65
CA ILE A 136 -6.38 8.35 3.62
C ILE A 136 -6.58 7.78 5.03
N ASN A 137 -7.72 8.10 5.63
CA ASN A 137 -8.09 7.67 6.98
C ASN A 137 -9.21 6.63 6.92
N LEU A 138 -8.92 5.40 7.33
CA LEU A 138 -9.79 4.24 7.22
C LEU A 138 -10.11 3.65 8.59
N ASN A 139 -11.38 3.39 8.86
CA ASN A 139 -11.84 2.84 10.14
C ASN A 139 -13.00 1.85 9.99
N SER A 140 -13.01 1.06 8.96
CA SER A 140 -14.06 0.06 8.73
C SER A 140 -13.60 -1.36 9.03
N GLY A 141 -14.53 -2.31 9.15
CA GLY A 141 -14.21 -3.72 9.37
C GLY A 141 -13.35 -4.32 8.23
N LYS A 142 -13.74 -4.07 6.98
CA LYS A 142 -12.94 -4.34 5.78
C LYS A 142 -12.61 -3.02 5.10
N TYR A 143 -11.36 -2.83 4.69
CA TYR A 143 -10.92 -1.57 4.09
C TYR A 143 -9.82 -1.79 3.04
N PHE A 144 -9.68 -0.83 2.14
CA PHE A 144 -8.52 -0.64 1.29
C PHE A 144 -8.27 0.86 1.07
N GLY A 145 -7.01 1.23 0.96
CA GLY A 145 -6.62 2.62 0.70
C GLY A 145 -6.70 2.95 -0.78
N ILE A 146 -5.81 2.38 -1.59
CA ILE A 146 -5.81 2.57 -3.05
C ILE A 146 -5.72 1.19 -3.70
N GLY A 147 -6.75 0.81 -4.47
CA GLY A 147 -6.79 -0.48 -5.15
C GLY A 147 -8.18 -1.07 -5.23
N ASN A 148 -8.43 -2.22 -4.62
CA ASN A 148 -9.75 -2.84 -4.64
C ASN A 148 -10.00 -3.67 -3.38
N SER A 149 -11.20 -4.26 -3.29
CA SER A 149 -11.65 -5.05 -2.14
C SER A 149 -10.85 -6.35 -1.94
N LEU A 150 -11.10 -7.00 -0.80
CA LEU A 150 -10.42 -8.24 -0.41
C LEU A 150 -10.75 -9.44 -1.30
N ASP A 151 -11.83 -9.37 -2.07
CA ASP A 151 -12.34 -10.47 -2.90
C ASP A 151 -12.15 -10.19 -4.40
N GLU A 152 -11.39 -9.14 -4.77
CA GLU A 152 -11.21 -8.70 -6.14
C GLU A 152 -9.75 -8.43 -6.49
N TYR A 153 -9.45 -8.44 -7.79
CA TYR A 153 -8.22 -7.89 -8.35
C TYR A 153 -8.35 -6.37 -8.45
N HIS A 154 -7.25 -5.66 -8.29
CA HIS A 154 -7.18 -4.25 -8.68
C HIS A 154 -6.66 -4.11 -10.10
N GLY A 155 -6.91 -2.95 -10.71
CA GLY A 155 -6.31 -2.55 -11.96
C GLY A 155 -4.84 -2.18 -11.81
N GLU A 156 -4.25 -1.66 -12.87
CA GLU A 156 -2.87 -1.17 -12.82
C GLU A 156 -2.79 0.08 -11.94
N LEU A 157 -1.85 0.06 -10.99
CA LEU A 157 -1.61 1.16 -10.06
C LEU A 157 -0.19 1.70 -10.28
N ASP A 158 -0.12 2.93 -10.78
CA ASP A 158 1.13 3.62 -11.07
C ASP A 158 1.26 4.90 -10.25
N PHE A 159 2.36 5.06 -9.54
CA PHE A 159 2.62 6.22 -8.70
C PHE A 159 3.87 6.95 -9.18
N TYR A 160 3.69 8.16 -9.72
CA TYR A 160 4.74 9.05 -10.21
C TYR A 160 4.70 10.41 -9.50
N GLN A 161 4.26 10.43 -8.27
CA GLN A 161 4.14 11.67 -7.51
C GLN A 161 5.44 12.06 -6.83
N ASP A 162 5.62 13.34 -6.59
CA ASP A 162 6.72 13.89 -5.79
C ASP A 162 6.30 14.18 -4.33
N GLY A 163 4.99 14.18 -4.04
CA GLY A 163 4.43 14.38 -2.71
C GLY A 163 4.24 13.08 -1.91
N GLY A 164 3.41 13.14 -0.88
CA GLY A 164 3.17 12.05 0.07
C GLY A 164 1.85 11.30 -0.12
N ILE A 165 1.88 9.98 0.09
CA ILE A 165 0.71 9.15 0.36
C ILE A 165 0.78 8.70 1.80
N ILE A 166 -0.21 9.11 2.59
CA ILE A 166 -0.29 8.84 4.03
C ILE A 166 -1.54 7.99 4.25
N ILE A 167 -1.38 6.77 4.81
CA ILE A 167 -2.51 5.88 5.09
C ILE A 167 -2.55 5.55 6.58
N ASN A 168 -3.64 5.97 7.22
CA ASN A 168 -3.96 5.62 8.59
C ASN A 168 -5.17 4.68 8.59
N ALA A 169 -4.99 3.46 9.05
CA ALA A 169 -6.03 2.47 9.00
C ALA A 169 -6.20 1.72 10.33
N ASN A 170 -7.45 1.53 10.72
CA ASN A 170 -7.81 0.73 11.88
C ASN A 170 -9.09 -0.06 11.56
N GLY A 171 -9.00 -1.38 11.47
CA GLY A 171 -10.14 -2.23 11.14
C GLY A 171 -9.82 -3.70 11.37
N MET A 172 -10.62 -4.59 10.81
CA MET A 172 -10.38 -6.03 10.96
C MET A 172 -9.46 -6.57 9.85
N LYS A 173 -9.81 -6.30 8.59
CA LYS A 173 -9.07 -6.79 7.43
C LYS A 173 -8.87 -5.65 6.43
N GLY A 174 -7.65 -5.49 5.93
CA GLY A 174 -7.43 -4.41 5.02
C GLY A 174 -6.10 -4.39 4.29
N ILE A 175 -6.05 -3.49 3.34
CA ILE A 175 -4.92 -3.28 2.46
C ILE A 175 -4.69 -1.78 2.33
N GLY A 176 -3.45 -1.35 2.39
CA GLY A 176 -3.10 0.05 2.16
C GLY A 176 -3.11 0.37 0.66
N ILE A 177 -2.20 -0.22 -0.09
CA ILE A 177 -2.17 -0.15 -1.56
C ILE A 177 -2.20 -1.57 -2.10
N GLY A 178 -3.22 -1.88 -2.93
CA GLY A 178 -3.41 -3.20 -3.54
C GLY A 178 -4.83 -3.73 -3.41
N SER A 179 -4.98 -5.05 -3.41
CA SER A 179 -6.29 -5.72 -3.23
C SER A 179 -6.16 -7.14 -2.71
N GLY A 180 -7.29 -7.78 -2.41
CA GLY A 180 -7.26 -9.14 -1.89
C GLY A 180 -6.69 -10.16 -2.86
N LEU A 181 -7.00 -10.07 -4.14
CA LEU A 181 -6.52 -11.00 -5.15
C LEU A 181 -5.25 -10.52 -5.89
N GLY A 182 -4.79 -9.30 -5.59
CA GLY A 182 -3.55 -8.76 -6.14
C GLY A 182 -3.71 -7.99 -7.44
N GLY A 183 -2.61 -7.79 -8.12
CA GLY A 183 -2.45 -7.02 -9.33
C GLY A 183 -1.05 -6.41 -9.39
N VAL A 184 -0.78 -5.60 -10.41
CA VAL A 184 0.51 -4.94 -10.61
C VAL A 184 0.53 -3.58 -9.91
N ILE A 185 1.55 -3.34 -9.10
CA ILE A 185 1.77 -2.07 -8.40
C ILE A 185 3.15 -1.53 -8.78
N ASN A 186 3.18 -0.34 -9.37
CA ASN A 186 4.38 0.38 -9.75
C ASN A 186 4.48 1.67 -8.94
N ILE A 187 5.39 1.74 -8.00
CA ILE A 187 5.71 2.95 -7.25
C ILE A 187 7.04 3.48 -7.78
N LYS A 188 7.01 4.65 -8.42
CA LYS A 188 8.17 5.22 -9.11
C LYS A 188 8.78 6.42 -8.40
N ARG A 189 8.06 7.08 -7.50
CA ARG A 189 8.53 8.24 -6.71
C ARG A 189 7.60 8.47 -5.52
N GLY A 190 7.99 9.35 -4.64
CA GLY A 190 7.17 9.90 -3.58
C GLY A 190 7.58 9.47 -2.18
N HIS A 191 6.81 9.95 -1.23
CA HIS A 191 6.94 9.61 0.18
C HIS A 191 5.71 8.82 0.64
N TYR A 192 5.94 7.70 1.32
CA TYR A 192 4.87 6.79 1.77
C TYR A 192 4.95 6.60 3.28
N GLU A 193 3.92 7.04 3.99
CA GLU A 193 3.82 6.93 5.44
C GLU A 193 2.55 6.18 5.83
N PHE A 194 2.67 4.99 6.41
CA PHE A 194 1.52 4.18 6.79
C PHE A 194 1.55 3.83 8.29
N ASP A 195 0.41 3.99 8.94
CA ASP A 195 0.10 3.44 10.27
C ASP A 195 -1.16 2.57 10.14
N MET A 196 -0.96 1.27 10.01
CA MET A 196 -2.05 0.33 9.75
C MET A 196 -2.21 -0.68 10.88
N LYS A 197 -3.44 -0.85 11.36
CA LYS A 197 -3.80 -1.78 12.43
C LYS A 197 -4.98 -2.66 12.02
N GLY A 198 -4.95 -3.93 12.44
CA GLY A 198 -6.01 -4.87 12.11
C GLY A 198 -5.70 -6.29 12.51
N GLN A 199 -6.52 -7.23 12.04
CA GLN A 199 -6.31 -8.65 12.28
C GLN A 199 -5.61 -9.35 11.11
N GLU A 200 -5.92 -8.97 9.87
CA GLU A 200 -5.33 -9.54 8.67
C GLU A 200 -5.19 -8.50 7.57
N GLY A 201 -4.07 -8.48 6.85
CA GLY A 201 -3.89 -7.53 5.75
C GLY A 201 -2.47 -7.36 5.25
N ALA A 202 -2.33 -6.41 4.31
CA ALA A 202 -1.06 -6.00 3.74
C ALA A 202 -0.97 -4.48 3.68
N CYS A 203 0.19 -3.90 3.98
CA CYS A 203 0.35 -2.46 3.77
C CYS A 203 0.48 -2.14 2.29
N ILE A 204 1.32 -2.87 1.54
CA ILE A 204 1.42 -2.78 0.08
C ILE A 204 1.44 -4.21 -0.48
N GLY A 205 0.44 -4.54 -1.31
CA GLY A 205 0.36 -5.84 -1.96
C GLY A 205 -1.00 -6.53 -1.89
N SER A 206 -1.05 -7.78 -1.43
CA SER A 206 -2.26 -8.62 -1.48
C SER A 206 -2.48 -9.47 -0.24
N VAL A 207 -3.69 -10.00 -0.09
CA VAL A 207 -4.03 -10.92 1.01
C VAL A 207 -4.12 -12.37 0.53
N ASN A 208 -4.86 -12.64 -0.54
CA ASN A 208 -5.12 -14.01 -1.04
C ASN A 208 -4.59 -14.25 -2.45
N GLY A 209 -4.00 -13.27 -3.08
CA GLY A 209 -3.45 -13.36 -4.42
C GLY A 209 -1.97 -13.05 -4.43
N ASP A 210 -1.39 -13.17 -5.61
CA ASP A 210 0.01 -12.88 -5.82
C ASP A 210 0.27 -11.38 -5.83
N SER A 211 1.47 -10.99 -5.40
CA SER A 211 1.91 -9.60 -5.43
C SER A 211 3.09 -9.45 -6.39
N GLU A 212 2.92 -8.60 -7.39
CA GLU A 212 3.97 -8.16 -8.30
C GLU A 212 4.23 -6.66 -8.07
N LEU A 213 5.35 -6.36 -7.44
CA LEU A 213 5.64 -5.03 -6.89
C LEU A 213 6.96 -4.50 -7.43
N PHE A 214 6.89 -3.33 -8.08
CA PHE A 214 8.03 -2.56 -8.55
C PHE A 214 8.05 -1.22 -7.84
N ILE A 215 9.00 -1.03 -6.94
CA ILE A 215 9.09 0.17 -6.10
C ILE A 215 10.46 0.80 -6.28
N GLU A 216 10.50 2.06 -6.72
CA GLU A 216 11.74 2.75 -6.97
C GLU A 216 11.67 4.26 -6.67
N TYR A 217 12.82 4.85 -6.37
CA TYR A 217 13.01 6.30 -6.13
C TYR A 217 12.07 6.90 -5.09
N CYS A 218 11.79 6.19 -3.99
CA CYS A 218 10.90 6.69 -2.95
C CYS A 218 11.43 6.48 -1.54
N ASP A 219 10.83 7.18 -0.60
CA ASP A 219 11.04 7.01 0.83
C ASP A 219 9.80 6.40 1.48
N MET A 220 10.01 5.45 2.40
CA MET A 220 8.93 4.76 3.08
C MET A 220 9.16 4.74 4.60
N ASP A 221 8.15 5.13 5.37
CA ASP A 221 8.05 4.89 6.81
C ASP A 221 6.74 4.16 7.10
N ILE A 222 6.81 2.84 7.29
CA ILE A 222 5.62 1.99 7.40
C ILE A 222 5.61 1.28 8.74
N TYR A 223 4.55 1.51 9.50
CA TYR A 223 4.20 0.74 10.69
C TYR A 223 2.99 -0.15 10.43
N SER A 224 3.14 -1.44 10.71
CA SER A 224 2.07 -2.44 10.65
C SER A 224 1.79 -3.03 12.03
N GLY A 225 0.67 -2.67 12.63
CA GLY A 225 0.07 -3.35 13.77
C GLY A 225 -1.01 -4.37 13.33
N ILE A 226 -0.89 -4.93 12.13
CA ILE A 226 -1.79 -5.97 11.62
C ILE A 226 -1.35 -7.30 12.20
N SER A 227 -2.26 -8.00 12.89
CA SER A 227 -1.91 -9.23 13.64
C SER A 227 -1.33 -10.34 12.75
N ASN A 228 -1.95 -10.59 11.59
CA ASN A 228 -1.46 -11.53 10.59
C ASN A 228 -1.31 -10.80 9.26
N GLY A 229 -0.11 -10.37 8.94
CA GLY A 229 0.06 -9.47 7.82
C GLY A 229 1.45 -9.42 7.21
N THR A 230 1.51 -8.77 6.06
CA THR A 230 2.76 -8.40 5.42
C THR A 230 2.86 -6.88 5.27
N ILE A 231 4.06 -6.36 5.38
CA ILE A 231 4.28 -4.92 5.12
C ILE A 231 4.36 -4.70 3.62
N ILE A 232 5.22 -5.42 2.90
CA ILE A 232 5.36 -5.35 1.45
C ILE A 232 5.31 -6.77 0.88
N GLY A 233 4.26 -7.11 0.13
CA GLY A 233 4.12 -8.41 -0.51
C GLY A 233 2.74 -9.05 -0.38
N SER A 234 2.66 -10.35 -0.13
CA SER A 234 1.42 -11.09 -0.01
C SER A 234 1.25 -11.77 1.35
N VAL A 235 0.01 -11.97 1.79
CA VAL A 235 -0.24 -12.82 2.97
C VAL A 235 -0.29 -14.30 2.55
N ASN A 236 -1.12 -14.67 1.57
CA ASN A 236 -1.37 -16.05 1.15
C ASN A 236 -1.04 -16.37 -0.31
N GLY A 237 -0.43 -15.45 -1.04
CA GLY A 237 -0.01 -15.63 -2.42
C GLY A 237 1.51 -15.57 -2.57
N ASP A 238 1.97 -15.76 -3.79
CA ASP A 238 3.37 -15.60 -4.13
C ASP A 238 3.77 -14.11 -4.16
N ALA A 239 5.04 -13.84 -3.98
CA ALA A 239 5.55 -12.47 -4.00
C ALA A 239 6.75 -12.36 -4.95
N ASP A 240 6.67 -11.47 -5.92
CA ASP A 240 7.79 -11.00 -6.75
C ASP A 240 7.95 -9.49 -6.49
N ILE A 241 9.01 -9.15 -5.77
CA ILE A 241 9.23 -7.81 -5.23
C ILE A 241 10.57 -7.28 -5.71
N LYS A 242 10.54 -6.15 -6.38
CA LYS A 242 11.72 -5.40 -6.77
C LYS A 242 11.70 -4.02 -6.14
N LEU A 243 12.69 -3.74 -5.29
CA LEU A 243 12.91 -2.44 -4.65
C LEU A 243 14.23 -1.86 -5.16
N GLU A 244 14.22 -0.65 -5.68
CA GLU A 244 15.38 -0.03 -6.29
C GLU A 244 15.47 1.47 -5.96
N ASN A 245 16.65 1.94 -5.56
CA ASN A 245 16.88 3.35 -5.22
C ASN A 245 15.91 3.88 -4.15
N ILE A 246 15.68 3.13 -3.09
CA ILE A 246 14.76 3.52 -2.03
C ILE A 246 15.43 3.61 -0.65
N SER A 247 14.82 4.41 0.21
CA SER A 247 15.04 4.39 1.65
C SER A 247 13.77 3.90 2.34
N ALA A 248 13.86 2.89 3.21
CA ALA A 248 12.70 2.35 3.88
C ALA A 248 12.95 2.03 5.35
N LYS A 249 12.03 2.49 6.20
CA LYS A 249 11.91 2.08 7.58
C LYS A 249 10.62 1.29 7.74
N LEU A 250 10.76 0.01 8.02
CA LEU A 250 9.64 -0.92 8.15
C LEU A 250 9.55 -1.41 9.58
N GLN A 251 8.38 -1.23 10.20
CA GLN A 251 8.13 -1.68 11.57
C GLN A 251 6.86 -2.53 11.60
N GLY A 252 6.91 -3.64 12.31
CA GLY A 252 5.77 -4.54 12.43
C GLY A 252 5.62 -5.10 13.84
N ALA A 253 4.37 -5.20 14.31
CA ALA A 253 4.04 -5.84 15.57
C ALA A 253 2.72 -6.63 15.46
N GLY A 254 2.74 -7.93 15.82
CA GLY A 254 1.56 -8.76 15.68
C GLY A 254 1.74 -10.21 16.10
N ASN A 255 0.95 -11.09 15.48
CA ASN A 255 1.02 -12.53 15.72
C ASN A 255 1.90 -13.23 14.66
N VAL A 256 1.61 -13.02 13.36
CA VAL A 256 2.42 -13.53 12.25
C VAL A 256 2.67 -12.40 11.27
N ILE A 257 3.91 -11.97 11.14
CA ILE A 257 4.28 -10.79 10.31
C ILE A 257 5.44 -11.12 9.38
N THR A 258 5.29 -10.70 8.13
CA THR A 258 6.39 -10.61 7.18
C THR A 258 6.69 -9.15 6.85
N GLY A 259 7.95 -8.75 6.89
CA GLY A 259 8.35 -7.40 6.48
C GLY A 259 8.29 -7.24 4.96
N ILE A 260 9.13 -7.95 4.24
CA ILE A 260 9.15 -7.97 2.78
C ILE A 260 9.05 -9.42 2.31
N GLY A 261 7.98 -9.77 1.57
CA GLY A 261 7.80 -11.13 1.06
C GLY A 261 6.38 -11.66 1.22
N THR A 262 6.25 -12.90 1.68
CA THR A 262 4.95 -13.54 1.87
C THR A 262 4.88 -14.36 3.15
N ILE A 263 3.69 -14.55 3.71
CA ILE A 263 3.53 -15.48 4.84
C ILE A 263 3.38 -16.90 4.31
N ALA A 264 2.41 -17.15 3.42
CA ALA A 264 2.00 -18.50 3.01
C ALA A 264 2.00 -18.73 1.49
N GLY A 265 2.87 -18.02 0.74
CA GLY A 265 3.09 -18.27 -0.68
C GLY A 265 3.99 -19.48 -0.93
N ASN A 266 3.98 -19.99 -2.16
CA ASN A 266 4.87 -21.05 -2.62
C ASN A 266 6.21 -20.52 -3.10
N SER A 267 6.25 -19.24 -3.51
CA SER A 267 7.43 -18.55 -4.02
C SER A 267 7.53 -17.14 -3.45
N CYS A 268 8.73 -16.78 -3.07
CA CYS A 268 9.07 -15.43 -2.61
C CYS A 268 10.39 -15.02 -3.28
N MET A 269 10.28 -14.10 -4.22
CA MET A 269 11.43 -13.50 -4.89
C MET A 269 11.56 -12.05 -4.47
N VAL A 270 12.70 -11.67 -3.91
CA VAL A 270 12.97 -10.31 -3.45
C VAL A 270 14.30 -9.83 -4.06
N ARG A 271 14.25 -8.72 -4.77
CA ARG A 271 15.41 -8.04 -5.34
C ARG A 271 15.51 -6.63 -4.78
N LEU A 272 16.63 -6.37 -4.13
CA LEU A 272 16.94 -5.10 -3.48
C LEU A 272 18.20 -4.53 -4.14
N GLU A 273 18.07 -3.39 -4.83
CA GLU A 273 19.17 -2.77 -5.56
C GLU A 273 19.29 -1.29 -5.18
N ASN A 274 20.49 -0.90 -4.74
CA ASN A 274 20.77 0.48 -4.30
C ASN A 274 19.76 0.99 -3.25
N VAL A 275 19.54 0.22 -2.19
CA VAL A 275 18.55 0.53 -1.15
C VAL A 275 19.20 0.73 0.21
N ASN A 276 18.51 1.49 1.07
CA ASN A 276 18.79 1.60 2.49
C ASN A 276 17.54 1.18 3.28
N ILE A 277 17.53 -0.06 3.78
CA ILE A 277 16.37 -0.63 4.46
C ILE A 277 16.68 -0.97 5.92
N SER A 278 15.86 -0.46 6.83
CA SER A 278 15.81 -0.87 8.22
C SER A 278 14.45 -1.52 8.52
N SER A 279 14.47 -2.83 8.76
CA SER A 279 13.26 -3.59 9.13
C SER A 279 13.33 -4.02 10.59
N ASN A 280 12.28 -3.77 11.37
CA ASN A 280 12.16 -4.16 12.77
C ASN A 280 10.80 -4.81 13.01
N ILE A 281 10.75 -6.13 13.11
CA ILE A 281 9.53 -6.91 13.24
C ILE A 281 9.50 -7.63 14.58
N ARG A 282 8.42 -7.43 15.33
CA ARG A 282 8.17 -8.10 16.62
C ARG A 282 6.83 -8.82 16.56
N ALA A 283 6.86 -10.14 16.50
CA ALA A 283 5.66 -10.96 16.42
C ALA A 283 5.92 -12.33 17.04
N LYS A 284 4.84 -13.07 17.36
CA LYS A 284 5.00 -14.44 17.82
C LYS A 284 5.75 -15.28 16.77
N GLU A 285 5.42 -15.07 15.49
CA GLU A 285 6.11 -15.63 14.35
C GLU A 285 6.44 -14.49 13.36
N CYS A 286 7.69 -14.32 12.96
CA CYS A 286 8.08 -13.21 12.11
C CYS A 286 9.17 -13.55 11.11
N TYR A 287 9.04 -12.91 9.94
CA TYR A 287 9.99 -12.98 8.83
C TYR A 287 10.37 -11.55 8.42
N GLY A 288 11.63 -11.23 8.50
CA GLY A 288 12.10 -9.90 8.11
C GLY A 288 11.99 -9.70 6.61
N ILE A 289 12.73 -10.52 5.84
CA ILE A 289 12.70 -10.58 4.38
C ILE A 289 12.64 -12.04 3.97
N GLY A 290 11.52 -12.46 3.36
CA GLY A 290 11.32 -13.85 2.96
C GLY A 290 9.89 -14.37 3.20
N CYS A 291 9.78 -15.60 3.66
CA CYS A 291 8.48 -16.23 3.90
C CYS A 291 8.54 -17.37 4.93
N ARG A 292 7.36 -17.89 5.30
CA ARG A 292 7.29 -19.03 6.23
C ARG A 292 7.82 -20.32 5.61
N ALA A 293 7.40 -20.67 4.41
CA ALA A 293 7.59 -22.01 3.86
C ALA A 293 7.75 -22.10 2.34
N GLY A 294 7.69 -21.03 1.58
CA GLY A 294 7.87 -21.05 0.12
C GLY A 294 9.33 -21.07 -0.30
N ARG A 295 9.59 -21.41 -1.56
CA ARG A 295 10.90 -21.18 -2.16
C ARG A 295 11.25 -19.69 -2.04
N THR A 296 12.41 -19.38 -1.49
CA THR A 296 12.82 -18.01 -1.23
C THR A 296 14.15 -17.72 -1.91
N ASP A 297 14.16 -16.71 -2.79
CA ASP A 297 15.36 -16.21 -3.45
C ASP A 297 15.49 -14.70 -3.17
N ILE A 298 16.56 -14.30 -2.48
CA ILE A 298 16.82 -12.92 -2.08
C ILE A 298 18.12 -12.44 -2.74
N TYR A 299 18.04 -11.33 -3.47
CA TYR A 299 19.16 -10.66 -4.12
C TYR A 299 19.31 -9.25 -3.57
N ILE A 300 20.51 -8.91 -3.08
CA ILE A 300 20.81 -7.61 -2.50
C ILE A 300 22.06 -7.06 -3.18
N GLY A 301 21.95 -5.94 -3.88
CA GLY A 301 23.04 -5.29 -4.58
C GLY A 301 23.21 -3.82 -4.21
N TYR A 302 24.44 -3.35 -4.02
CA TYR A 302 24.77 -1.94 -3.72
C TYR A 302 23.93 -1.33 -2.61
N ALA A 303 23.71 -2.07 -1.51
CA ALA A 303 22.67 -1.77 -0.55
C ALA A 303 23.17 -1.84 0.90
N ALA A 304 22.46 -1.16 1.79
CA ALA A 304 22.51 -1.35 3.23
C ALA A 304 21.17 -1.89 3.72
N VAL A 305 21.16 -3.12 4.23
CA VAL A 305 19.93 -3.79 4.68
C VAL A 305 20.13 -4.35 6.08
N LYS A 306 19.32 -3.86 7.03
CA LYS A 306 19.27 -4.37 8.39
C LYS A 306 17.91 -4.97 8.68
N SER A 307 17.90 -6.25 9.07
CA SER A 307 16.69 -6.97 9.46
C SER A 307 16.77 -7.36 10.94
N VAL A 308 15.94 -6.74 11.75
CA VAL A 308 15.80 -7.04 13.18
C VAL A 308 14.47 -7.75 13.37
N VAL A 309 14.53 -8.95 13.95
CA VAL A 309 13.33 -9.77 14.21
C VAL A 309 13.33 -10.26 15.64
N GLN A 310 12.17 -10.24 16.28
CA GLN A 310 11.99 -10.75 17.63
C GLN A 310 10.69 -11.50 17.75
N GLY A 311 10.75 -12.77 18.16
CA GLY A 311 9.58 -13.58 18.35
C GLY A 311 9.89 -14.99 18.85
N LYS A 312 8.84 -15.77 19.10
CA LYS A 312 9.01 -17.19 19.44
C LYS A 312 9.63 -17.97 18.28
N SER A 313 9.21 -17.64 17.06
CA SER A 313 9.79 -18.15 15.81
C SER A 313 10.11 -16.94 14.92
N ALA A 314 11.38 -16.70 14.64
CA ALA A 314 11.81 -15.51 13.94
C ALA A 314 12.95 -15.81 12.94
N VAL A 315 12.80 -15.30 11.72
CA VAL A 315 13.77 -15.42 10.63
C VAL A 315 14.02 -14.04 10.04
N ALA A 316 15.25 -13.55 10.09
CA ALA A 316 15.57 -12.24 9.55
C ALA A 316 15.65 -12.24 8.01
N PHE A 317 16.26 -13.27 7.43
CA PHE A 317 16.31 -13.50 5.98
C PHE A 317 15.95 -14.96 5.65
N GLY A 318 15.11 -15.19 4.64
CA GLY A 318 14.83 -16.52 4.13
C GLY A 318 13.51 -17.10 4.63
N ASN A 319 13.50 -18.39 4.92
CA ASN A 319 12.32 -19.09 5.43
C ASN A 319 12.69 -20.15 6.51
N SER A 320 11.66 -20.73 7.14
CA SER A 320 11.86 -21.67 8.23
C SER A 320 11.87 -23.15 7.81
N VAL A 321 11.48 -23.49 6.59
CA VAL A 321 11.17 -24.88 6.20
C VAL A 321 11.81 -25.31 4.88
N MET A 322 11.81 -24.46 3.86
CA MET A 322 12.20 -24.79 2.48
C MET A 322 13.61 -24.26 2.16
N SER A 323 14.12 -24.63 0.99
CA SER A 323 15.36 -24.06 0.50
C SER A 323 15.21 -22.56 0.23
N ALA A 324 16.19 -21.81 0.68
CA ALA A 324 16.26 -20.37 0.45
C ALA A 324 17.68 -20.01 -0.03
N LYS A 325 17.79 -18.91 -0.77
CA LYS A 325 19.06 -18.37 -1.25
C LYS A 325 19.17 -16.91 -0.90
N LEU A 326 20.36 -16.49 -0.45
CA LEU A 326 20.72 -15.10 -0.25
C LEU A 326 21.99 -14.82 -1.05
N TYR A 327 21.87 -13.94 -2.04
CA TYR A 327 22.99 -13.43 -2.80
C TYR A 327 23.15 -11.93 -2.53
N CYS A 328 24.35 -11.54 -2.10
CA CYS A 328 24.69 -10.16 -1.79
C CYS A 328 25.89 -9.72 -2.60
N SER A 329 25.81 -8.58 -3.28
CA SER A 329 26.91 -8.00 -4.03
C SER A 329 27.08 -6.52 -3.67
N ASN A 330 28.29 -6.12 -3.25
CA ASN A 330 28.57 -4.75 -2.82
C ASN A 330 27.56 -4.23 -1.77
N ALA A 331 27.17 -5.08 -0.83
CA ALA A 331 26.11 -4.80 0.13
C ALA A 331 26.58 -4.98 1.57
N ASP A 332 26.11 -4.12 2.45
CA ASP A 332 26.20 -4.27 3.89
C ASP A 332 24.89 -4.85 4.40
N VAL A 333 24.92 -6.10 4.86
CA VAL A 333 23.73 -6.78 5.38
C VAL A 333 23.92 -7.15 6.84
N GLY A 334 22.88 -6.96 7.62
CA GLY A 334 22.91 -7.27 9.05
C GLY A 334 21.60 -7.87 9.54
N THR A 335 21.73 -8.80 10.49
CA THR A 335 20.61 -9.34 11.23
C THR A 335 20.76 -9.11 12.72
N ASN A 336 19.64 -8.98 13.41
CA ASN A 336 19.57 -9.16 14.84
C ASN A 336 18.29 -9.94 15.15
N ALA A 337 18.41 -11.25 15.32
CA ALA A 337 17.29 -12.12 15.60
C ALA A 337 17.29 -12.54 17.08
N VAL A 338 16.15 -12.36 17.74
CA VAL A 338 15.87 -12.89 19.07
C VAL A 338 14.74 -13.90 18.93
N THR A 339 15.03 -15.18 19.10
CA THR A 339 14.11 -16.27 18.80
C THR A 339 14.35 -17.48 19.71
N GLU A 340 13.29 -18.22 20.02
CA GLU A 340 13.37 -19.52 20.68
C GLU A 340 13.55 -20.66 19.67
N PHE A 341 12.94 -20.51 18.49
CA PHE A 341 12.96 -21.47 17.41
C PHE A 341 13.40 -20.80 16.11
N ASN A 342 13.99 -21.54 15.21
CA ASN A 342 14.59 -21.08 13.96
C ASN A 342 15.91 -20.29 14.17
N SER A 343 16.42 -19.77 13.12
CA SER A 343 17.63 -18.99 13.11
C SER A 343 17.42 -17.63 12.46
N ASP A 344 18.39 -16.75 12.59
CA ASP A 344 18.36 -15.43 11.97
C ASP A 344 18.25 -15.48 10.44
N ILE A 345 18.75 -16.54 9.79
CA ILE A 345 18.72 -16.72 8.34
C ILE A 345 17.97 -18.00 7.91
N GLY A 346 17.25 -18.65 8.82
CA GLY A 346 16.43 -19.82 8.49
C GLY A 346 17.18 -20.91 7.73
N ALA A 347 16.64 -21.34 6.59
CA ALA A 347 17.20 -22.40 5.75
C ALA A 347 18.35 -21.93 4.83
N LEU A 348 18.88 -20.74 5.00
CA LEU A 348 19.90 -20.14 4.13
C LEU A 348 21.34 -20.63 4.39
N GLU A 349 21.63 -21.31 5.48
CA GLU A 349 23.01 -21.57 5.97
C GLU A 349 24.00 -22.05 4.92
N LYS A 350 23.54 -22.81 3.93
CA LYS A 350 24.36 -23.35 2.84
C LYS A 350 24.28 -22.57 1.53
N ASN A 351 23.45 -21.55 1.48
CA ASN A 351 23.11 -20.83 0.24
C ASN A 351 23.32 -19.32 0.35
N ILE A 352 24.31 -18.91 1.15
CA ILE A 352 24.69 -17.51 1.27
C ILE A 352 25.90 -17.27 0.38
N GLN A 353 25.80 -16.27 -0.49
CA GLN A 353 26.90 -15.78 -1.32
C GLN A 353 27.09 -14.29 -1.06
N LEU A 354 28.31 -13.89 -0.71
CA LEU A 354 28.65 -12.49 -0.48
C LEU A 354 29.85 -12.12 -1.37
N GLU A 355 29.65 -11.10 -2.19
CA GLU A 355 30.65 -10.53 -3.07
C GLU A 355 30.90 -9.07 -2.73
N ASN A 356 32.12 -8.69 -2.39
CA ASN A 356 32.53 -7.32 -2.10
C ASN A 356 31.64 -6.57 -1.11
N GLY A 357 31.27 -7.19 0.01
CA GLY A 357 30.41 -6.56 0.99
C GLY A 357 30.70 -7.03 2.41
N ARG A 358 29.86 -6.63 3.35
CA ARG A 358 29.91 -7.06 4.74
C ARG A 358 28.62 -7.73 5.15
N ALA A 359 28.76 -8.74 6.00
CA ALA A 359 27.61 -9.40 6.62
C ALA A 359 27.86 -9.57 8.12
N GLU A 360 26.92 -9.11 8.92
CA GLU A 360 26.92 -9.26 10.37
C GLU A 360 25.64 -9.96 10.79
N PHE A 361 25.77 -11.13 11.38
CA PHE A 361 24.63 -11.93 11.82
C PHE A 361 24.65 -12.08 13.34
N ILE A 362 23.61 -11.58 14.01
CA ILE A 362 23.46 -11.65 15.45
C ILE A 362 22.24 -12.50 15.78
N LEU A 363 22.43 -13.55 16.57
CA LEU A 363 21.36 -14.41 17.05
C LEU A 363 21.39 -14.47 18.58
N ASN A 364 20.29 -14.08 19.21
CA ASN A 364 20.16 -14.03 20.67
C ASN A 364 21.32 -13.30 21.39
N GLY A 365 21.74 -12.17 20.79
CA GLY A 365 22.80 -11.31 21.31
C GLY A 365 24.23 -11.80 21.03
N GLN A 366 24.42 -12.88 20.29
CA GLN A 366 25.73 -13.41 19.93
C GLN A 366 25.95 -13.32 18.42
N GLU A 367 27.18 -12.91 18.04
CA GLU A 367 27.57 -12.94 16.64
C GLU A 367 27.70 -14.39 16.16
N VAL A 368 27.03 -14.70 15.05
CA VAL A 368 27.06 -16.02 14.43
C VAL A 368 28.05 -16.00 13.26
N LYS A 369 29.17 -16.69 13.38
CA LYS A 369 30.14 -16.88 12.28
C LYS A 369 29.56 -17.88 11.29
N ARG A 370 29.31 -17.45 10.05
CA ARG A 370 28.83 -18.29 8.97
C ARG A 370 29.85 -18.45 7.88
N GLN A 371 29.84 -19.60 7.23
CA GLN A 371 30.66 -19.82 6.06
C GLN A 371 30.01 -19.12 4.86
N ILE A 372 30.53 -17.97 4.51
CA ILE A 372 30.07 -17.18 3.36
C ILE A 372 30.95 -17.54 2.17
N LEU A 373 30.32 -17.99 1.09
CA LEU A 373 31.01 -18.29 -0.16
C LEU A 373 31.20 -16.99 -0.94
N ALA A 374 32.44 -16.50 -0.99
CA ALA A 374 32.78 -15.43 -1.93
C ALA A 374 32.67 -15.97 -3.36
N ALA A 375 31.90 -15.28 -4.23
CA ALA A 375 31.91 -15.59 -5.65
C ALA A 375 33.36 -15.39 -6.17
N ARG A 376 33.91 -16.42 -6.75
CA ARG A 376 35.19 -16.27 -7.47
C ARG A 376 34.92 -15.48 -8.74
N LEU A 377 35.62 -14.35 -8.88
CA LEU A 377 35.71 -13.60 -10.14
C LEU A 377 36.16 -14.48 -11.30
#